data_372b092b77a59d453211832624c3a373
#
_entry.id   372b092b77a59d453211832624c3a373
#
_cell.length_a   1.000
_cell.length_b   1.000
_cell.length_c   1.000
_cell.angle_alpha   90.00
_cell.angle_beta   90.00
_cell.angle_gamma   90.00
#
_symmetry.space_group_name_H-M   'P 1'
#
loop_
_entity.id
_entity.type
_entity.pdbx_description
1 polymer ?
#
loop_
_entity_poly.entity_id
_entity_poly.type
_entity_poly.pdbx_seq_one_letter_code
_entity_poly.pdbx_strand_id
1 'polypeptide(L)'
;MKTFKQITLLLMCVSLITFTSCSNDDDGGDDGGGVAAASGTITANINGDSFTSLEMTSFANSTTGGGQTTLIMQGNTQSQAINMIINGYDGVGTYQLTDENVFRTASYIEPNVSNPTNTQTWTAPYQDSGVCGEIKITEETDSTVKGTFNFTSKNSNDDTTKNVTEGSFNLNKQ
;
A
#
# COMPACT_ATOMS: atom_id res chain seq x y z
N MET A 1 -24.61 43.72 -54.26
CA MET A 1 -24.83 42.33 -53.86
C MET A 1 -23.53 41.53 -53.95
N LYS A 2 -22.45 41.87 -53.23
CA LYS A 2 -21.15 41.16 -53.23
C LYS A 2 -20.48 41.15 -51.89
N THR A 3 -21.17 41.35 -50.79
CA THR A 3 -20.54 41.42 -49.43
C THR A 3 -21.05 40.40 -48.42
N PHE A 4 -21.86 39.45 -48.87
CA PHE A 4 -22.47 38.46 -47.95
C PHE A 4 -21.82 37.06 -47.95
N LYS A 5 -20.77 36.87 -48.73
CA LYS A 5 -20.10 35.54 -48.85
C LYS A 5 -18.79 35.40 -48.07
N GLN A 6 -18.32 36.44 -47.39
CA GLN A 6 -17.02 36.38 -46.69
C GLN A 6 -17.11 36.25 -45.16
N ILE A 7 -18.32 36.28 -44.59
CA ILE A 7 -18.50 36.18 -43.12
C ILE A 7 -18.71 34.73 -42.64
N THR A 8 -19.02 33.81 -43.56
CA THR A 8 -19.32 32.42 -43.20
C THR A 8 -18.07 31.52 -43.09
N LEU A 9 -16.91 32.01 -43.47
CA LEU A 9 -15.66 31.23 -43.45
C LEU A 9 -14.77 31.47 -42.21
N LEU A 10 -15.18 32.37 -41.30
CA LEU A 10 -14.34 32.75 -40.14
C LEU A 10 -14.86 32.17 -38.81
N LEU A 11 -15.83 31.27 -38.82
CA LEU A 11 -16.43 30.72 -37.59
C LEU A 11 -16.22 29.23 -37.40
N MET A 12 -15.22 28.64 -38.06
CA MET A 12 -14.96 27.20 -37.98
C MET A 12 -13.52 26.83 -37.55
N CYS A 13 -12.91 27.70 -36.78
CA CYS A 13 -11.63 27.43 -36.11
C CYS A 13 -11.77 27.57 -34.59
N VAL A 14 -12.73 26.87 -33.98
CA VAL A 14 -12.79 26.74 -32.53
C VAL A 14 -12.36 25.32 -32.12
N SER A 15 -11.04 25.23 -31.81
CA SER A 15 -10.45 24.55 -30.67
C SER A 15 -10.90 23.10 -30.41
N LEU A 16 -10.18 22.18 -31.04
CA LEU A 16 -9.85 20.91 -30.41
C LEU A 16 -8.75 21.17 -29.36
N ILE A 17 -9.15 21.49 -28.14
CA ILE A 17 -8.26 21.40 -27.00
C ILE A 17 -8.27 19.91 -26.60
N THR A 18 -7.34 19.15 -27.13
CA THR A 18 -6.99 17.84 -26.60
C THR A 18 -6.33 18.06 -25.26
N PHE A 19 -7.02 17.74 -24.18
CA PHE A 19 -6.37 17.54 -22.91
C PHE A 19 -5.49 16.28 -23.05
N THR A 20 -4.23 16.48 -23.37
CA THR A 20 -3.23 15.45 -23.15
C THR A 20 -3.03 15.40 -21.65
N SER A 21 -3.67 14.42 -20.98
CA SER A 21 -3.25 13.96 -19.69
C SER A 21 -1.81 13.44 -19.86
N CYS A 22 -0.84 14.18 -19.36
CA CYS A 22 0.50 13.65 -19.16
C CYS A 22 0.42 12.60 -18.06
N SER A 23 0.32 11.33 -18.45
CA SER A 23 0.85 10.25 -17.65
C SER A 23 2.37 10.38 -17.75
N ASN A 24 3.03 10.64 -16.65
CA ASN A 24 4.47 10.45 -16.57
C ASN A 24 4.73 8.94 -16.68
N ASP A 25 5.07 8.51 -17.89
CA ASP A 25 5.75 7.26 -18.10
C ASP A 25 7.22 7.47 -17.69
N ASP A 26 7.52 7.20 -16.41
CA ASP A 26 8.88 6.89 -16.00
C ASP A 26 9.12 5.41 -16.27
N ASP A 27 9.78 5.17 -17.39
CA ASP A 27 10.35 3.92 -17.84
C ASP A 27 11.41 3.45 -16.83
N GLY A 28 11.23 2.29 -16.23
CA GLY A 28 12.29 1.71 -15.38
C GLY A 28 11.90 0.56 -14.49
N GLY A 29 11.91 -0.68 -14.99
CA GLY A 29 12.10 -1.88 -14.17
C GLY A 29 10.84 -2.67 -13.88
N ASP A 30 10.66 -3.69 -14.69
CA ASP A 30 9.79 -4.86 -14.51
C ASP A 30 10.12 -5.55 -13.17
N ASP A 31 9.29 -5.29 -12.15
CA ASP A 31 9.23 -6.07 -10.93
C ASP A 31 7.79 -5.98 -10.37
N GLY A 32 6.96 -6.99 -10.64
CA GLY A 32 5.69 -7.31 -9.99
C GLY A 32 4.72 -6.13 -9.78
N GLY A 33 4.10 -5.64 -10.85
CA GLY A 33 3.42 -4.35 -10.92
C GLY A 33 2.13 -4.19 -10.12
N GLY A 34 2.22 -3.90 -8.84
CA GLY A 34 1.15 -3.23 -8.10
C GLY A 34 1.13 -1.74 -8.43
N VAL A 35 -0.06 -1.14 -8.46
CA VAL A 35 -0.20 0.31 -8.63
C VAL A 35 0.48 1.01 -7.44
N ALA A 36 1.38 1.95 -7.72
CA ALA A 36 2.07 2.70 -6.67
C ALA A 36 1.06 3.43 -5.77
N ALA A 37 1.23 3.30 -4.45
CA ALA A 37 0.34 3.95 -3.48
C ALA A 37 0.44 5.47 -3.57
N ALA A 38 -0.69 6.16 -3.54
CA ALA A 38 -0.74 7.60 -3.38
C ALA A 38 -0.11 8.02 -2.04
N SER A 39 0.35 9.27 -1.94
CA SER A 39 0.91 9.78 -0.68
C SER A 39 -0.05 9.59 0.48
N GLY A 40 0.47 9.13 1.63
CA GLY A 40 -0.29 8.87 2.83
C GLY A 40 -1.15 7.60 2.77
N THR A 41 -0.95 6.68 1.82
CA THR A 41 -1.81 5.49 1.69
C THR A 41 -1.05 4.16 1.61
N ILE A 42 -1.80 3.09 1.82
CA ILE A 42 -1.44 1.70 1.51
C ILE A 42 -2.45 1.16 0.50
N THR A 43 -1.97 0.50 -0.53
CA THR A 43 -2.80 -0.25 -1.51
C THR A 43 -2.39 -1.71 -1.55
N ALA A 44 -3.32 -2.60 -1.83
CA ALA A 44 -3.05 -4.03 -2.01
C ALA A 44 -4.24 -4.73 -2.69
N ASN A 45 -4.06 -6.00 -3.04
CA ASN A 45 -5.16 -6.93 -3.36
C ASN A 45 -5.27 -7.98 -2.25
N ILE A 46 -6.46 -8.14 -1.67
CA ILE A 46 -6.77 -9.12 -0.62
C ILE A 46 -7.62 -10.23 -1.23
N ASN A 47 -7.04 -11.40 -1.46
CA ASN A 47 -7.71 -12.49 -2.20
C ASN A 47 -8.27 -12.06 -3.58
N GLY A 48 -7.65 -11.05 -4.22
CA GLY A 48 -8.09 -10.47 -5.49
C GLY A 48 -8.97 -9.22 -5.37
N ASP A 49 -9.48 -8.89 -4.19
CA ASP A 49 -10.26 -7.67 -3.95
C ASP A 49 -9.34 -6.49 -3.63
N SER A 50 -9.58 -5.34 -4.26
CA SER A 50 -8.77 -4.14 -4.08
C SER A 50 -8.94 -3.54 -2.69
N PHE A 51 -7.82 -3.20 -2.06
CA PHE A 51 -7.72 -2.46 -0.80
C PHE A 51 -7.01 -1.12 -1.05
N THR A 52 -7.58 -0.03 -0.54
CA THR A 52 -6.92 1.27 -0.48
C THR A 52 -7.24 1.93 0.85
N SER A 53 -6.23 2.21 1.65
CA SER A 53 -6.41 2.82 2.97
C SER A 53 -6.77 4.31 2.88
N LEU A 54 -7.39 4.83 3.94
CA LEU A 54 -7.64 6.26 4.10
C LEU A 54 -6.36 6.96 4.53
N GLU A 55 -6.00 8.07 3.89
CA GLU A 55 -4.79 8.85 4.22
C GLU A 55 -4.74 9.25 5.71
N MET A 56 -5.87 9.74 6.26
CA MET A 56 -5.95 10.22 7.64
C MET A 56 -5.71 9.15 8.71
N THR A 57 -5.78 7.87 8.37
CA THR A 57 -5.59 6.74 9.29
C THR A 57 -4.38 5.88 8.91
N SER A 58 -3.57 6.35 7.96
CA SER A 58 -2.40 5.65 7.46
C SER A 58 -1.13 6.42 7.85
N PHE A 59 -0.18 5.71 8.44
CA PHE A 59 1.06 6.31 8.91
C PHE A 59 2.18 5.27 9.05
N ALA A 60 3.39 5.77 9.17
CA ALA A 60 4.55 5.03 9.63
C ALA A 60 5.07 5.68 10.92
N ASN A 61 5.52 4.85 11.88
CA ASN A 61 6.18 5.31 13.09
C ASN A 61 7.45 4.51 13.32
N SER A 62 8.55 5.20 13.60
CA SER A 62 9.84 4.59 13.89
C SER A 62 10.27 4.94 15.32
N THR A 63 10.55 3.92 16.12
CA THR A 63 10.97 4.09 17.52
C THR A 63 12.24 3.28 17.78
N THR A 64 13.24 3.91 18.40
CA THR A 64 14.47 3.24 18.80
C THR A 64 14.50 3.03 20.31
N GLY A 65 14.75 1.79 20.72
CA GLY A 65 14.86 1.40 22.13
C GLY A 65 15.74 0.19 22.28
N GLY A 66 16.57 0.14 23.35
CA GLY A 66 17.45 -0.99 23.61
C GLY A 66 18.49 -1.31 22.52
N GLY A 67 18.85 -0.31 21.70
CA GLY A 67 19.78 -0.47 20.58
C GLY A 67 19.15 -1.08 19.31
N GLN A 68 17.83 -1.23 19.28
CA GLN A 68 17.08 -1.69 18.10
C GLN A 68 16.05 -0.65 17.69
N THR A 69 15.82 -0.52 16.38
CA THR A 69 14.76 0.31 15.81
C THR A 69 13.60 -0.57 15.38
N THR A 70 12.38 -0.14 15.68
CA THR A 70 11.14 -0.76 15.22
C THR A 70 10.43 0.20 14.28
N LEU A 71 10.09 -0.23 13.09
CA LEU A 71 9.20 0.46 12.17
C LEU A 71 7.82 -0.19 12.24
N ILE A 72 6.79 0.63 12.47
CA ILE A 72 5.38 0.25 12.43
C ILE A 72 4.73 1.01 11.28
N MET A 73 4.02 0.30 10.41
CA MET A 73 3.27 0.85 9.29
C MET A 73 1.83 0.38 9.38
N GLN A 74 0.89 1.29 9.25
CA GLN A 74 -0.53 1.01 9.35
C GLN A 74 -1.33 1.75 8.29
N GLY A 75 -2.36 1.09 7.76
CA GLY A 75 -3.35 1.71 6.89
C GLY A 75 -4.72 1.06 7.07
N ASN A 76 -5.75 1.87 7.25
CA ASN A 76 -7.10 1.41 7.53
C ASN A 76 -8.09 1.94 6.49
N THR A 77 -9.11 1.14 6.19
CA THR A 77 -10.40 1.58 5.64
C THR A 77 -11.43 1.69 6.76
N GLN A 78 -12.70 1.85 6.43
CA GLN A 78 -13.79 1.79 7.43
C GLN A 78 -14.00 0.39 8.01
N SER A 79 -13.61 -0.66 7.30
CA SER A 79 -13.90 -2.06 7.66
C SER A 79 -12.71 -3.01 7.57
N GLN A 80 -11.54 -2.52 7.19
CA GLN A 80 -10.34 -3.32 6.97
C GLN A 80 -9.11 -2.56 7.44
N ALA A 81 -8.07 -3.30 7.83
CA ALA A 81 -6.77 -2.72 8.16
C ALA A 81 -5.63 -3.63 7.71
N ILE A 82 -4.51 -3.01 7.35
CA ILE A 82 -3.21 -3.67 7.20
C ILE A 82 -2.27 -3.05 8.22
N ASN A 83 -1.58 -3.90 8.97
CA ASN A 83 -0.55 -3.50 9.93
C ASN A 83 0.73 -4.31 9.66
N MET A 84 1.86 -3.63 9.58
CA MET A 84 3.17 -4.24 9.36
C MET A 84 4.15 -3.73 10.42
N ILE A 85 4.93 -4.64 11.00
CA ILE A 85 5.92 -4.33 12.05
C ILE A 85 7.25 -4.95 11.66
N ILE A 86 8.31 -4.15 11.70
CA ILE A 86 9.68 -4.59 11.49
C ILE A 86 10.49 -4.22 12.74
N ASN A 87 10.74 -5.19 13.60
CA ASN A 87 11.73 -5.06 14.66
C ASN A 87 13.13 -5.38 14.10
N GLY A 88 14.12 -4.59 14.47
CA GLY A 88 15.44 -4.64 13.83
C GLY A 88 15.43 -3.97 12.47
N TYR A 89 14.67 -2.88 12.35
CA TYR A 89 14.61 -2.04 11.15
C TYR A 89 15.95 -1.31 10.95
N ASP A 90 16.49 -1.36 9.73
CA ASP A 90 17.81 -0.81 9.36
C ASP A 90 17.73 -0.07 8.00
N GLY A 91 16.60 0.61 7.74
CA GLY A 91 16.43 1.45 6.56
C GLY A 91 15.92 0.71 5.30
N VAL A 92 16.36 1.19 4.13
CA VAL A 92 16.01 0.60 2.83
C VAL A 92 16.51 -0.83 2.74
N GLY A 93 15.63 -1.76 2.35
CA GLY A 93 15.95 -3.19 2.28
C GLY A 93 14.73 -4.09 2.20
N THR A 94 14.96 -5.39 2.13
CA THR A 94 13.91 -6.41 2.12
C THR A 94 13.87 -7.15 3.45
N TYR A 95 12.69 -7.22 4.04
CA TYR A 95 12.40 -7.82 5.34
C TYR A 95 11.46 -9.01 5.13
N GLN A 96 12.01 -10.21 5.11
CA GLN A 96 11.21 -11.43 4.94
C GLN A 96 10.32 -11.70 6.16
N LEU A 97 9.10 -12.16 5.90
CA LEU A 97 8.15 -12.68 6.89
C LEU A 97 8.30 -14.20 6.93
N THR A 98 8.88 -14.71 7.99
CA THR A 98 9.16 -16.13 8.15
C THR A 98 8.98 -16.56 9.61
N ASP A 99 8.50 -17.77 9.85
CA ASP A 99 8.34 -18.34 11.18
C ASP A 99 9.67 -18.57 11.93
N GLU A 100 10.79 -18.54 11.22
CA GLU A 100 12.12 -18.51 11.83
C GLU A 100 12.46 -17.15 12.46
N ASN A 101 11.74 -16.07 12.07
CA ASN A 101 11.94 -14.71 12.58
C ASN A 101 10.62 -14.00 12.85
N VAL A 102 10.05 -14.23 14.01
CA VAL A 102 8.78 -13.65 14.48
C VAL A 102 8.85 -12.15 14.85
N PHE A 103 10.01 -11.52 14.71
CA PHE A 103 10.19 -10.08 14.97
C PHE A 103 9.71 -9.19 13.81
N ARG A 104 9.36 -9.80 12.68
CA ARG A 104 8.78 -9.13 11.52
C ARG A 104 7.41 -9.72 11.27
N THR A 105 6.39 -8.89 11.32
CA THR A 105 5.01 -9.36 11.19
C THR A 105 4.20 -8.48 10.25
N ALA A 106 3.24 -9.08 9.59
CA ALA A 106 2.19 -8.39 8.84
C ALA A 106 0.83 -8.98 9.22
N SER A 107 -0.19 -8.15 9.29
CA SER A 107 -1.54 -8.59 9.62
C SER A 107 -2.55 -7.91 8.72
N TYR A 108 -3.54 -8.67 8.28
CA TYR A 108 -4.78 -8.17 7.74
C TYR A 108 -5.89 -8.34 8.78
N ILE A 109 -6.71 -7.31 8.95
CA ILE A 109 -7.69 -7.24 10.03
C ILE A 109 -9.03 -6.79 9.46
N GLU A 110 -10.11 -7.48 9.85
CA GLU A 110 -11.49 -7.10 9.61
C GLU A 110 -12.14 -6.73 10.96
N PRO A 111 -12.11 -5.43 11.37
CA PRO A 111 -12.70 -4.99 12.63
C PRO A 111 -14.20 -5.18 12.61
N ASN A 112 -14.76 -5.68 13.72
CA ASN A 112 -16.20 -5.68 13.94
C ASN A 112 -16.55 -4.58 14.95
N VAL A 113 -16.96 -3.40 14.43
CA VAL A 113 -17.27 -2.24 15.29
C VAL A 113 -18.49 -2.44 16.20
N SER A 114 -19.42 -3.31 15.82
CA SER A 114 -20.60 -3.65 16.63
C SER A 114 -20.31 -4.66 17.73
N ASN A 115 -19.31 -5.52 17.51
CA ASN A 115 -18.84 -6.51 18.47
C ASN A 115 -17.32 -6.69 18.35
N PRO A 116 -16.51 -5.86 19.02
CA PRO A 116 -15.05 -5.89 18.89
C PRO A 116 -14.41 -7.26 19.22
N THR A 117 -15.07 -8.11 20.02
CA THR A 117 -14.57 -9.47 20.32
C THR A 117 -14.63 -10.40 19.10
N ASN A 118 -15.40 -10.04 18.07
CA ASN A 118 -15.51 -10.78 16.81
C ASN A 118 -14.65 -10.17 15.69
N THR A 119 -13.69 -9.31 16.02
CA THR A 119 -12.68 -8.84 15.07
C THR A 119 -11.89 -10.04 14.55
N GLN A 120 -11.82 -10.17 13.23
CA GLN A 120 -11.03 -11.21 12.59
C GLN A 120 -9.65 -10.68 12.26
N THR A 121 -8.62 -11.49 12.56
CA THR A 121 -7.22 -11.13 12.30
C THR A 121 -6.50 -12.30 11.67
N TRP A 122 -5.85 -12.04 10.55
CA TRP A 122 -4.95 -12.96 9.87
C TRP A 122 -3.53 -12.42 10.00
N THR A 123 -2.62 -13.24 10.52
CA THR A 123 -1.24 -12.80 10.82
C THR A 123 -0.22 -13.63 10.03
N ALA A 124 0.82 -12.96 9.58
CA ALA A 124 2.03 -13.53 9.00
C ALA A 124 3.25 -13.05 9.82
N PRO A 125 4.25 -13.89 10.10
CA PRO A 125 4.25 -15.33 9.84
C PRO A 125 3.35 -16.10 10.81
N TYR A 126 3.05 -17.34 10.48
CA TYR A 126 2.34 -18.28 11.34
C TYR A 126 3.17 -19.57 11.44
N GLN A 127 2.86 -20.44 12.40
CA GLN A 127 3.59 -21.69 12.65
C GLN A 127 3.69 -22.54 11.38
N ASP A 128 4.88 -23.04 11.09
CA ASP A 128 5.20 -23.86 9.91
C ASP A 128 4.94 -23.18 8.55
N SER A 129 4.90 -21.83 8.54
CA SER A 129 4.68 -21.07 7.30
C SER A 129 5.90 -21.05 6.37
N GLY A 130 7.10 -21.26 6.91
CA GLY A 130 8.32 -20.93 6.19
C GLY A 130 8.35 -19.43 5.83
N VAL A 131 8.89 -19.10 4.67
CA VAL A 131 8.79 -17.72 4.12
C VAL A 131 7.40 -17.54 3.53
N CYS A 132 6.58 -16.70 4.16
CA CYS A 132 5.18 -16.46 3.76
C CYS A 132 4.96 -15.05 3.19
N GLY A 133 6.01 -14.27 3.00
CA GLY A 133 5.93 -12.94 2.39
C GLY A 133 7.16 -12.09 2.67
N GLU A 134 7.08 -10.83 2.25
CA GLU A 134 8.11 -9.84 2.48
C GLU A 134 7.55 -8.42 2.57
N ILE A 135 8.30 -7.55 3.21
CA ILE A 135 8.12 -6.09 3.20
C ILE A 135 9.41 -5.50 2.63
N LYS A 136 9.31 -4.76 1.54
CA LYS A 136 10.47 -4.12 0.89
C LYS A 136 10.37 -2.61 1.04
N ILE A 137 11.29 -2.03 1.76
CA ILE A 137 11.44 -0.56 1.85
C ILE A 137 12.29 -0.13 0.66
N THR A 138 11.74 0.70 -0.21
CA THR A 138 12.42 1.17 -1.44
C THR A 138 12.96 2.59 -1.29
N GLU A 139 12.32 3.41 -0.46
CA GLU A 139 12.69 4.79 -0.22
C GLU A 139 12.35 5.18 1.23
N GLU A 140 13.26 5.90 1.86
CA GLU A 140 13.06 6.49 3.18
C GLU A 140 13.63 7.90 3.21
N THR A 141 12.85 8.83 3.77
CA THR A 141 13.28 10.20 4.09
C THR A 141 13.00 10.49 5.56
N ASP A 142 13.30 11.70 6.02
CA ASP A 142 12.96 12.14 7.38
C ASP A 142 11.44 12.13 7.63
N SER A 143 10.64 12.33 6.59
CA SER A 143 9.18 12.51 6.69
C SER A 143 8.34 11.39 6.05
N THR A 144 8.93 10.52 5.24
CA THR A 144 8.19 9.49 4.49
C THR A 144 8.93 8.15 4.43
N VAL A 145 8.17 7.08 4.25
CA VAL A 145 8.67 5.77 3.91
C VAL A 145 7.81 5.17 2.79
N LYS A 146 8.46 4.60 1.76
CA LYS A 146 7.79 3.96 0.61
C LYS A 146 8.30 2.54 0.41
N GLY A 147 7.46 1.73 -0.20
CA GLY A 147 7.85 0.38 -0.54
C GLY A 147 6.70 -0.48 -1.01
N THR A 148 6.98 -1.77 -1.09
CA THR A 148 6.05 -2.80 -1.51
C THR A 148 5.98 -3.92 -0.49
N PHE A 149 4.94 -4.73 -0.54
CA PHE A 149 4.80 -5.90 0.32
C PHE A 149 3.90 -6.96 -0.31
N ASN A 150 4.09 -8.17 0.12
CA ASN A 150 3.16 -9.26 -0.12
C ASN A 150 3.24 -10.24 1.06
N PHE A 151 2.14 -10.91 1.37
CA PHE A 151 2.16 -11.97 2.38
C PHE A 151 0.92 -12.86 2.29
N THR A 152 1.09 -14.11 2.70
CA THR A 152 0.00 -15.00 3.05
C THR A 152 -0.11 -15.05 4.57
N SER A 153 -1.27 -14.73 5.09
CA SER A 153 -1.57 -14.69 6.52
C SER A 153 -2.64 -15.70 6.92
N LYS A 154 -2.62 -16.13 8.17
CA LYS A 154 -3.54 -17.15 8.70
C LYS A 154 -4.25 -16.65 9.95
N ASN A 155 -5.54 -16.96 10.06
CA ASN A 155 -6.32 -16.76 11.27
C ASN A 155 -6.17 -18.00 12.18
N SER A 156 -5.73 -17.79 13.39
CA SER A 156 -5.50 -18.89 14.37
C SER A 156 -6.79 -19.48 14.95
N ASN A 157 -7.95 -18.83 14.75
CA ASN A 157 -9.22 -19.29 15.32
C ASN A 157 -9.92 -20.32 14.42
N ASP A 158 -9.78 -20.17 13.09
CA ASP A 158 -10.52 -20.97 12.11
C ASP A 158 -9.66 -21.54 10.99
N ASP A 159 -8.34 -21.34 11.07
CA ASP A 159 -7.34 -21.78 10.09
C ASP A 159 -7.51 -21.21 8.68
N THR A 160 -8.39 -20.25 8.47
CA THR A 160 -8.55 -19.58 7.17
C THR A 160 -7.33 -18.73 6.84
N THR A 161 -7.09 -18.51 5.55
CA THR A 161 -5.97 -17.71 5.05
C THR A 161 -6.43 -16.51 4.23
N LYS A 162 -5.62 -15.46 4.23
CA LYS A 162 -5.75 -14.32 3.31
C LYS A 162 -4.43 -14.15 2.57
N ASN A 163 -4.55 -14.02 1.24
CA ASN A 163 -3.42 -13.72 0.38
C ASN A 163 -3.43 -12.24 0.04
N VAL A 164 -2.38 -11.53 0.46
CA VAL A 164 -2.19 -10.10 0.22
C VAL A 164 -1.11 -9.95 -0.82
N THR A 165 -1.48 -9.44 -2.00
CA THR A 165 -0.60 -9.30 -3.15
C THR A 165 -0.59 -7.87 -3.67
N GLU A 166 0.40 -7.55 -4.51
CA GLU A 166 0.54 -6.23 -5.15
C GLU A 166 0.48 -5.07 -4.15
N GLY A 167 0.97 -5.34 -2.94
CA GLY A 167 1.00 -4.35 -1.87
C GLY A 167 1.99 -3.24 -2.16
N SER A 168 1.56 -1.98 -1.96
CA SER A 168 2.39 -0.80 -2.05
C SER A 168 2.04 0.18 -0.94
N PHE A 169 3.01 0.92 -0.44
CA PHE A 169 2.80 1.97 0.55
C PHE A 169 3.66 3.21 0.27
N ASN A 170 3.11 4.38 0.63
CA ASN A 170 3.79 5.67 0.60
C ASN A 170 3.30 6.46 1.82
N LEU A 171 3.92 6.23 2.97
CA LEU A 171 3.40 6.67 4.27
C LEU A 171 4.19 7.85 4.83
N ASN A 172 3.46 8.77 5.48
CA ASN A 172 4.04 9.83 6.28
C ASN A 172 4.51 9.26 7.62
N LYS A 173 5.70 9.66 8.06
CA LYS A 173 6.24 9.36 9.39
C LYS A 173 5.64 10.30 10.44
N GLN A 174 5.34 9.76 11.62
CA GLN A 174 4.85 10.48 12.80
C GLN A 174 5.86 10.40 13.94
#